data_6e2773cc914f33bf2f59d67c15bbc7b3
#
_entry.id   6e2773cc914f33bf2f59d67c15bbc7b3
#
_cell.length_a   1.000
_cell.length_b   1.000
_cell.length_c   1.000
_cell.angle_alpha   90.00
_cell.angle_beta   90.00
_cell.angle_gamma   90.00
#
_symmetry.space_group_name_H-M   'P 1'
#
loop_
_entity.id
_entity.type
_entity.pdbx_description
1 polymer ?
#
loop_
_entity_poly.entity_id
_entity_poly.type
_entity_poly.pdbx_seq_one_letter_code
_entity_poly.pdbx_strand_id
1 'polypeptide(L)'
;VLKSLKLRVILVLIFLVVSVVFCLPNVVEMKGAWKRYLPSDKIHLGLDLKGGMHLLLEMDTTKMMENILDRKFSNFKDAMIRDGIRFLGLSKKENGISVAIRPEQKDKLYNLVGKEFTDFKAGGQKTEGENLVVDFIFSEKDINHIRENAVNQALETIRNRIDQFGVTEPVIVKQGDNQILVQLPGIKDPQRALELIGRTAQLEFKLVDEENAARYTGGPVPEGDEVLQLKTRNRETGIVTTVPILLKRQALLTGELLTDARVKIGGEFNNEPYVAIEFNAEGSRIFDKITAENVGKRIAIILDNTVYSAPVVKERISGGKASITGGFTMDEAKDLAIVLRAGALPAPVKVVQNITIGPTLGQDSIRKGVSAAIVGAILVILFMIIYYRFSGVIAVIALFLNLLYLLGAFTALKAT
;
A
#
# COMPACT_ATOMS: atom_id res chain seq x y z
N VAL A 1 13.20 -45.94 25.90
CA VAL A 1 14.60 -45.52 26.12
C VAL A 1 15.52 -46.39 25.30
N LEU A 2 16.27 -45.78 24.35
CA LEU A 2 17.18 -46.43 23.40
C LEU A 2 18.30 -47.19 24.14
N LYS A 3 18.19 -48.51 24.20
CA LYS A 3 19.14 -49.40 24.98
C LYS A 3 20.45 -49.67 24.23
N SER A 4 20.53 -49.56 22.91
CA SER A 4 21.75 -49.90 22.15
C SER A 4 22.63 -48.67 21.86
N LEU A 5 23.91 -48.77 22.22
CA LEU A 5 24.92 -47.73 21.95
C LEU A 5 25.00 -47.39 20.44
N LYS A 6 24.93 -48.44 19.61
CA LYS A 6 24.96 -48.29 18.13
C LYS A 6 23.84 -47.38 17.63
N LEU A 7 22.59 -47.53 18.14
CA LEU A 7 21.46 -46.73 17.71
C LEU A 7 21.62 -45.26 18.12
N ARG A 8 22.17 -44.97 19.30
CA ARG A 8 22.49 -43.58 19.75
C ARG A 8 23.51 -42.90 18.85
N VAL A 9 24.58 -43.62 18.48
CA VAL A 9 25.63 -43.11 17.59
C VAL A 9 25.05 -42.85 16.20
N ILE A 10 24.24 -43.74 15.65
CA ILE A 10 23.58 -43.57 14.36
C ILE A 10 22.67 -42.31 14.36
N LEU A 11 21.88 -42.13 15.42
CA LEU A 11 21.03 -40.92 15.55
C LEU A 11 21.84 -39.64 15.59
N VAL A 12 22.91 -39.59 16.37
CA VAL A 12 23.80 -38.40 16.43
C VAL A 12 24.40 -38.09 15.04
N LEU A 13 24.83 -39.14 14.31
CA LEU A 13 25.37 -38.96 12.95
C LEU A 13 24.30 -38.47 11.95
N ILE A 14 23.07 -39.01 12.05
CA ILE A 14 21.97 -38.50 11.20
C ILE A 14 21.68 -37.03 11.47
N PHE A 15 21.55 -36.65 12.76
CA PHE A 15 21.34 -35.25 13.14
C PHE A 15 22.51 -34.34 12.71
N LEU A 16 23.75 -34.82 12.78
CA LEU A 16 24.92 -34.11 12.31
C LEU A 16 24.83 -33.83 10.83
N VAL A 17 24.56 -34.86 10.02
CA VAL A 17 24.43 -34.72 8.55
C VAL A 17 23.31 -33.75 8.20
N VAL A 18 22.14 -33.87 8.81
CA VAL A 18 21.00 -33.01 8.60
C VAL A 18 21.37 -31.54 8.93
N SER A 19 21.98 -31.30 10.08
CA SER A 19 22.37 -29.94 10.50
C SER A 19 23.43 -29.34 9.58
N VAL A 20 24.39 -30.13 9.11
CA VAL A 20 25.40 -29.67 8.13
C VAL A 20 24.70 -29.28 6.82
N VAL A 21 23.75 -30.10 6.32
CA VAL A 21 23.00 -29.80 5.10
C VAL A 21 22.23 -28.49 5.19
N PHE A 22 21.58 -28.23 6.33
CA PHE A 22 20.85 -26.97 6.56
C PHE A 22 21.77 -25.77 6.80
N CYS A 23 22.99 -25.96 7.32
CA CYS A 23 23.96 -24.87 7.49
C CYS A 23 24.70 -24.53 6.20
N LEU A 24 24.79 -25.43 5.22
CA LEU A 24 25.55 -25.25 3.97
C LEU A 24 25.19 -23.98 3.18
N PRO A 25 23.92 -23.56 3.02
CA PRO A 25 23.54 -22.33 2.30
C PRO A 25 24.06 -21.04 2.92
N ASN A 26 24.38 -21.06 4.24
CA ASN A 26 24.93 -19.89 4.93
C ASN A 26 26.41 -19.66 4.62
N VAL A 27 27.13 -20.69 4.20
CA VAL A 27 28.57 -20.64 3.95
C VAL A 27 28.91 -20.65 2.46
N VAL A 28 28.14 -21.38 1.67
CA VAL A 28 28.39 -21.60 0.23
C VAL A 28 27.17 -21.16 -0.59
N GLU A 29 27.41 -20.35 -1.63
CA GLU A 29 26.35 -20.02 -2.59
C GLU A 29 25.99 -21.24 -3.44
N MET A 30 24.78 -21.74 -3.28
CA MET A 30 24.25 -22.87 -4.04
C MET A 30 24.00 -22.46 -5.49
N LYS A 31 24.76 -23.03 -6.45
CA LYS A 31 24.61 -22.81 -7.89
C LYS A 31 24.16 -24.08 -8.61
N GLY A 32 23.34 -23.96 -9.65
CA GLY A 32 22.95 -25.06 -10.54
C GLY A 32 21.95 -26.05 -9.95
N ALA A 33 22.11 -27.34 -10.31
CA ALA A 33 21.15 -28.41 -9.97
C ALA A 33 20.98 -28.68 -8.47
N TRP A 34 21.97 -28.34 -7.64
CA TRP A 34 21.93 -28.51 -6.19
C TRP A 34 20.84 -27.69 -5.49
N LYS A 35 20.48 -26.55 -6.06
CA LYS A 35 19.39 -25.67 -5.54
C LYS A 35 18.01 -26.37 -5.56
N ARG A 36 17.85 -27.43 -6.34
CA ARG A 36 16.57 -28.17 -6.47
C ARG A 36 16.38 -29.23 -5.36
N TYR A 37 17.49 -29.75 -4.82
CA TYR A 37 17.48 -30.89 -3.90
C TYR A 37 17.89 -30.52 -2.47
N LEU A 38 18.58 -29.40 -2.28
CA LEU A 38 19.06 -28.95 -0.97
C LEU A 38 18.33 -27.67 -0.53
N PRO A 39 18.19 -27.46 0.79
CA PRO A 39 17.66 -26.22 1.32
C PRO A 39 18.48 -25.04 0.80
N SER A 40 17.82 -23.98 0.36
CA SER A 40 18.48 -22.75 -0.15
C SER A 40 18.32 -21.56 0.78
N ASP A 41 17.58 -21.74 1.88
CA ASP A 41 17.27 -20.68 2.81
C ASP A 41 18.50 -20.34 3.67
N LYS A 42 18.79 -19.05 3.81
CA LYS A 42 19.84 -18.53 4.71
C LYS A 42 19.22 -18.06 6.01
N ILE A 43 20.03 -17.90 7.04
CA ILE A 43 19.60 -17.27 8.30
C ILE A 43 19.22 -15.83 8.00
N HIS A 44 18.00 -15.44 8.40
CA HIS A 44 17.49 -14.09 8.22
C HIS A 44 17.94 -13.20 9.37
N LEU A 45 18.66 -12.13 9.02
CA LEU A 45 19.12 -11.16 10.00
C LEU A 45 18.06 -10.07 10.14
N GLY A 46 17.64 -9.80 11.36
CA GLY A 46 16.69 -8.73 11.67
C GLY A 46 17.24 -7.32 11.39
N LEU A 47 16.39 -6.32 11.63
CA LEU A 47 16.66 -4.90 11.38
C LEU A 47 17.93 -4.40 12.06
N ASP A 48 18.20 -4.85 13.31
CA ASP A 48 19.33 -4.42 14.12
C ASP A 48 20.70 -4.83 13.54
N LEU A 49 20.72 -5.92 12.76
CA LEU A 49 21.94 -6.47 12.17
C LEU A 49 22.11 -6.10 10.69
N LYS A 50 21.02 -6.10 9.90
CA LYS A 50 21.05 -5.68 8.50
C LYS A 50 21.04 -4.16 8.33
N GLY A 51 20.63 -3.42 9.38
CA GLY A 51 20.17 -2.05 9.24
C GLY A 51 18.80 -2.01 8.51
N GLY A 52 18.27 -0.85 8.33
CA GLY A 52 17.00 -0.67 7.64
C GLY A 52 16.12 0.39 8.28
N MET A 53 14.82 0.27 8.09
CA MET A 53 13.84 1.25 8.53
C MET A 53 12.76 0.60 9.38
N HIS A 54 12.40 1.24 10.48
CA HIS A 54 11.27 0.93 11.34
C HIS A 54 10.32 2.12 11.34
N LEU A 55 9.13 1.92 10.82
CA LEU A 55 8.09 2.94 10.72
C LEU A 55 6.87 2.53 11.53
N LEU A 56 6.33 3.49 12.27
CA LEU A 56 4.99 3.41 12.81
C LEU A 56 4.13 4.42 12.05
N LEU A 57 3.16 3.92 11.31
CA LEU A 57 2.23 4.70 10.51
C LEU A 57 0.88 4.75 11.22
N GLU A 58 0.25 5.90 11.26
CA GLU A 58 -1.10 6.09 11.78
C GLU A 58 -2.02 6.55 10.65
N MET A 59 -3.13 5.83 10.47
CA MET A 59 -4.13 6.20 9.49
C MET A 59 -5.05 7.29 10.01
N ASP A 60 -5.27 8.32 9.20
CA ASP A 60 -6.20 9.41 9.50
C ASP A 60 -7.65 8.92 9.37
N THR A 61 -8.19 8.40 10.46
CA THR A 61 -9.54 7.83 10.51
C THR A 61 -10.63 8.88 10.29
N THR A 62 -10.39 10.13 10.63
CA THR A 62 -11.33 11.23 10.37
C THR A 62 -11.46 11.48 8.89
N LYS A 63 -10.31 11.64 8.21
CA LYS A 63 -10.28 11.84 6.76
C LYS A 63 -10.83 10.64 5.99
N MET A 64 -10.59 9.43 6.51
CA MET A 64 -11.18 8.21 5.97
C MET A 64 -12.71 8.26 5.99
N MET A 65 -13.30 8.60 7.14
CA MET A 65 -14.76 8.67 7.28
C MET A 65 -15.34 9.76 6.38
N GLU A 66 -14.69 10.94 6.28
CA GLU A 66 -15.08 11.99 5.34
C GLU A 66 -15.13 11.47 3.89
N ASN A 67 -14.07 10.80 3.43
CA ASN A 67 -13.99 10.27 2.07
C ASN A 67 -15.08 9.23 1.78
N ILE A 68 -15.34 8.34 2.76
CA ILE A 68 -16.39 7.31 2.63
C ILE A 68 -17.78 7.98 2.59
N LEU A 69 -17.99 8.95 3.44
CA LEU A 69 -19.25 9.69 3.50
C LEU A 69 -19.49 10.48 2.20
N ASP A 70 -18.45 11.08 1.62
CA ASP A 70 -18.53 11.82 0.36
C ASP A 70 -18.92 10.91 -0.80
N ARG A 71 -18.34 9.71 -0.90
CA ARG A 71 -18.73 8.71 -1.89
C ARG A 71 -20.16 8.23 -1.68
N LYS A 72 -20.52 7.88 -0.44
CA LYS A 72 -21.88 7.45 -0.10
C LYS A 72 -22.90 8.55 -0.38
N PHE A 73 -22.57 9.80 -0.09
CA PHE A 73 -23.42 10.96 -0.37
C PHE A 73 -23.69 11.14 -1.86
N SER A 74 -22.64 11.04 -2.69
CA SER A 74 -22.78 11.11 -4.15
C SER A 74 -23.66 9.96 -4.69
N ASN A 75 -23.32 8.74 -4.29
CA ASN A 75 -24.08 7.56 -4.71
C ASN A 75 -25.54 7.61 -4.24
N PHE A 76 -25.78 8.13 -3.05
CA PHE A 76 -27.12 8.30 -2.50
C PHE A 76 -27.95 9.32 -3.30
N LYS A 77 -27.32 10.45 -3.66
CA LYS A 77 -27.95 11.45 -4.53
C LYS A 77 -28.31 10.88 -5.88
N ASP A 78 -27.39 10.15 -6.51
CA ASP A 78 -27.58 9.54 -7.82
C ASP A 78 -28.67 8.45 -7.79
N ALA A 79 -28.71 7.64 -6.75
CA ALA A 79 -29.75 6.63 -6.54
C ALA A 79 -31.13 7.24 -6.33
N MET A 80 -31.23 8.34 -5.56
CA MET A 80 -32.50 9.06 -5.41
C MET A 80 -33.01 9.62 -6.75
N ILE A 81 -32.13 10.19 -7.57
CA ILE A 81 -32.47 10.73 -8.88
C ILE A 81 -32.94 9.58 -9.81
N ARG A 82 -32.20 8.48 -9.83
CA ARG A 82 -32.52 7.29 -10.64
C ARG A 82 -33.89 6.71 -10.29
N ASP A 83 -34.21 6.62 -9.00
CA ASP A 83 -35.49 6.04 -8.50
C ASP A 83 -36.63 7.06 -8.47
N GLY A 84 -36.39 8.28 -8.98
CA GLY A 84 -37.40 9.32 -9.08
C GLY A 84 -37.86 9.87 -7.74
N ILE A 85 -37.02 9.82 -6.72
CA ILE A 85 -37.26 10.39 -5.38
C ILE A 85 -36.88 11.88 -5.42
N ARG A 86 -37.90 12.74 -5.29
CA ARG A 86 -37.70 14.19 -5.24
C ARG A 86 -37.32 14.63 -3.83
N PHE A 87 -36.14 15.19 -3.70
CA PHE A 87 -35.66 15.76 -2.45
C PHE A 87 -35.60 17.30 -2.52
N LEU A 88 -35.86 17.96 -1.42
CA LEU A 88 -35.85 19.41 -1.29
C LEU A 88 -34.50 19.92 -0.73
N GLY A 89 -33.82 19.07 0.03
CA GLY A 89 -32.51 19.33 0.58
C GLY A 89 -31.77 18.01 0.85
N LEU A 90 -30.46 18.04 0.63
CA LEU A 90 -29.57 16.92 0.93
C LEU A 90 -28.30 17.50 1.52
N SER A 91 -27.95 17.10 2.73
CA SER A 91 -26.77 17.61 3.45
C SER A 91 -26.01 16.47 4.14
N LYS A 92 -24.71 16.65 4.27
CA LYS A 92 -23.86 15.76 5.05
C LYS A 92 -23.91 16.14 6.52
N LYS A 93 -23.92 15.14 7.39
CA LYS A 93 -23.67 15.25 8.83
C LYS A 93 -22.37 14.53 9.20
N GLU A 94 -21.87 14.71 10.41
CA GLU A 94 -20.60 14.14 10.86
C GLU A 94 -20.49 12.63 10.60
N ASN A 95 -21.57 11.87 10.87
CA ASN A 95 -21.61 10.41 10.70
C ASN A 95 -22.80 9.96 9.84
N GLY A 96 -23.25 10.78 8.88
CA GLY A 96 -24.41 10.42 8.09
C GLY A 96 -24.88 11.46 7.09
N ILE A 97 -26.10 11.26 6.63
CA ILE A 97 -26.73 12.07 5.59
C ILE A 97 -28.11 12.52 6.09
N SER A 98 -28.44 13.79 5.93
CA SER A 98 -29.75 14.36 6.19
C SER A 98 -30.46 14.65 4.87
N VAL A 99 -31.70 14.17 4.75
CA VAL A 99 -32.52 14.31 3.55
C VAL A 99 -33.84 14.99 3.90
N ALA A 100 -34.16 16.06 3.19
CA ALA A 100 -35.48 16.71 3.26
C ALA A 100 -36.33 16.27 2.06
N ILE A 101 -37.46 15.63 2.32
CA ILE A 101 -38.39 15.13 1.31
C ILE A 101 -39.82 15.54 1.66
N ARG A 102 -40.74 15.39 0.70
CA ARG A 102 -42.16 15.42 0.99
C ARG A 102 -42.59 14.10 1.65
N PRO A 103 -43.54 14.12 2.60
CA PRO A 103 -44.01 12.92 3.32
C PRO A 103 -44.41 11.75 2.41
N GLU A 104 -44.95 12.05 1.22
CA GLU A 104 -45.36 11.06 0.19
C GLU A 104 -44.20 10.20 -0.36
N GLN A 105 -42.97 10.70 -0.26
CA GLN A 105 -41.76 10.01 -0.74
C GLN A 105 -41.09 9.12 0.32
N LYS A 106 -41.62 9.12 1.54
CA LYS A 106 -41.02 8.42 2.67
C LYS A 106 -40.77 6.94 2.40
N ASP A 107 -41.80 6.22 1.95
CA ASP A 107 -41.73 4.77 1.77
C ASP A 107 -40.73 4.40 0.66
N LYS A 108 -40.67 5.20 -0.41
CA LYS A 108 -39.69 5.01 -1.48
C LYS A 108 -38.27 5.22 -0.96
N LEU A 109 -38.03 6.25 -0.17
CA LEU A 109 -36.74 6.54 0.42
C LEU A 109 -36.26 5.42 1.36
N TYR A 110 -37.14 4.94 2.26
CA TYR A 110 -36.79 3.83 3.14
C TYR A 110 -36.55 2.53 2.40
N ASN A 111 -37.29 2.25 1.33
CA ASN A 111 -37.04 1.09 0.45
C ASN A 111 -35.69 1.19 -0.27
N LEU A 112 -35.33 2.36 -0.77
CA LEU A 112 -34.02 2.60 -1.39
C LEU A 112 -32.89 2.35 -0.39
N VAL A 113 -32.97 2.95 0.80
CA VAL A 113 -31.96 2.80 1.86
C VAL A 113 -31.85 1.33 2.31
N GLY A 114 -32.96 0.65 2.51
CA GLY A 114 -32.96 -0.76 2.90
C GLY A 114 -32.39 -1.72 1.84
N LYS A 115 -32.42 -1.35 0.54
CA LYS A 115 -31.87 -2.16 -0.55
C LYS A 115 -30.41 -1.88 -0.84
N GLU A 116 -30.00 -0.61 -0.91
CA GLU A 116 -28.70 -0.21 -1.45
C GLU A 116 -27.75 0.42 -0.41
N PHE A 117 -28.32 0.90 0.71
CA PHE A 117 -27.56 1.62 1.75
C PHE A 117 -27.78 1.00 3.13
N THR A 118 -27.59 -0.33 3.21
CA THR A 118 -27.84 -1.12 4.43
C THR A 118 -26.98 -0.71 5.63
N ASP A 119 -25.87 -0.02 5.39
CA ASP A 119 -24.97 0.51 6.42
C ASP A 119 -25.59 1.71 7.16
N PHE A 120 -26.59 2.37 6.56
CA PHE A 120 -27.28 3.48 7.19
C PHE A 120 -28.46 3.01 8.02
N LYS A 121 -28.58 3.58 9.20
CA LYS A 121 -29.77 3.44 10.06
C LYS A 121 -30.51 4.76 10.16
N ALA A 122 -31.81 4.71 10.22
CA ALA A 122 -32.61 5.91 10.51
C ALA A 122 -32.26 6.42 11.91
N GLY A 123 -31.62 7.59 11.97
CA GLY A 123 -31.17 8.21 13.21
C GLY A 123 -32.23 9.08 13.85
N GLY A 124 -33.03 9.75 13.06
CA GLY A 124 -34.09 10.63 13.52
C GLY A 124 -34.94 11.15 12.35
N GLN A 125 -36.17 11.54 12.66
CA GLN A 125 -37.01 12.26 11.72
C GLN A 125 -37.61 13.50 12.41
N LYS A 126 -37.64 14.61 11.69
CA LYS A 126 -38.23 15.86 12.11
C LYS A 126 -39.14 16.38 11.02
N THR A 127 -40.27 16.94 11.38
CA THR A 127 -41.15 17.62 10.43
C THR A 127 -40.85 19.11 10.49
N GLU A 128 -40.40 19.71 9.39
CA GLU A 128 -40.15 21.13 9.26
C GLU A 128 -41.15 21.72 8.24
N GLY A 129 -42.22 22.30 8.74
CA GLY A 129 -43.35 22.75 7.93
C GLY A 129 -44.06 21.59 7.25
N GLU A 130 -44.14 21.61 5.93
CA GLU A 130 -44.70 20.52 5.10
C GLU A 130 -43.67 19.45 4.72
N ASN A 131 -42.41 19.59 5.15
CA ASN A 131 -41.32 18.72 4.73
C ASN A 131 -40.95 17.75 5.86
N LEU A 132 -40.56 16.55 5.49
CA LEU A 132 -40.03 15.54 6.37
C LEU A 132 -38.51 15.49 6.22
N VAL A 133 -37.75 15.81 7.25
CA VAL A 133 -36.31 15.68 7.32
C VAL A 133 -36.00 14.36 8.00
N VAL A 134 -35.27 13.48 7.29
CA VAL A 134 -34.84 12.17 7.79
C VAL A 134 -33.31 12.14 7.83
N ASP A 135 -32.80 11.77 8.99
CA ASP A 135 -31.37 11.56 9.18
C ASP A 135 -31.04 10.07 9.05
N PHE A 136 -30.07 9.75 8.22
CA PHE A 136 -29.48 8.43 8.07
C PHE A 136 -28.06 8.47 8.60
N ILE A 137 -27.77 7.66 9.63
CA ILE A 137 -26.49 7.67 10.32
C ILE A 137 -25.87 6.27 10.31
N PHE A 138 -24.53 6.21 10.30
CA PHE A 138 -23.81 4.97 10.61
C PHE A 138 -23.96 4.63 12.09
N SER A 139 -24.16 3.35 12.42
CA SER A 139 -24.07 2.92 13.82
C SER A 139 -22.59 2.84 14.24
N GLU A 140 -22.32 2.94 15.55
CA GLU A 140 -20.95 2.77 16.09
C GLU A 140 -20.30 1.44 15.66
N LYS A 141 -21.12 0.39 15.58
CA LYS A 141 -20.65 -0.92 15.11
C LYS A 141 -20.21 -0.86 13.65
N ASP A 142 -20.98 -0.17 12.81
CA ASP A 142 -20.66 -0.05 11.38
C ASP A 142 -19.42 0.83 11.19
N ILE A 143 -19.28 1.92 11.97
CA ILE A 143 -18.08 2.77 11.97
C ILE A 143 -16.83 1.97 12.35
N ASN A 144 -16.89 1.15 13.40
CA ASN A 144 -15.77 0.32 13.81
C ASN A 144 -15.42 -0.72 12.74
N HIS A 145 -16.43 -1.35 12.13
CA HIS A 145 -16.20 -2.30 11.03
C HIS A 145 -15.59 -1.64 9.79
N ILE A 146 -16.07 -0.46 9.42
CA ILE A 146 -15.51 0.35 8.33
C ILE A 146 -14.05 0.69 8.62
N ARG A 147 -13.74 1.11 9.87
CA ARG A 147 -12.36 1.42 10.29
C ARG A 147 -11.46 0.20 10.22
N GLU A 148 -11.90 -0.93 10.71
CA GLU A 148 -11.13 -2.17 10.70
C GLU A 148 -10.83 -2.63 9.26
N ASN A 149 -11.83 -2.62 8.39
CA ASN A 149 -11.67 -2.98 6.98
C ASN A 149 -10.69 -2.03 6.28
N ALA A 150 -10.77 -0.74 6.55
CA ALA A 150 -9.86 0.23 5.95
C ALA A 150 -8.41 0.04 6.42
N VAL A 151 -8.17 -0.26 7.70
CA VAL A 151 -6.82 -0.57 8.19
C VAL A 151 -6.28 -1.84 7.54
N ASN A 152 -7.10 -2.87 7.40
CA ASN A 152 -6.71 -4.11 6.74
C ASN A 152 -6.41 -3.88 5.25
N GLN A 153 -7.22 -3.07 4.56
CA GLN A 153 -6.95 -2.68 3.18
C GLN A 153 -5.65 -1.87 3.05
N ALA A 154 -5.40 -0.93 3.96
CA ALA A 154 -4.16 -0.17 3.99
C ALA A 154 -2.93 -1.08 4.20
N LEU A 155 -3.05 -2.07 5.10
CA LEU A 155 -2.01 -3.06 5.36
C LEU A 155 -1.66 -3.86 4.10
N GLU A 156 -2.67 -4.38 3.38
CA GLU A 156 -2.47 -5.11 2.13
C GLU A 156 -1.89 -4.20 1.02
N THR A 157 -2.37 -2.97 0.91
CA THR A 157 -1.83 -1.99 -0.06
C THR A 157 -0.36 -1.69 0.22
N ILE A 158 0.01 -1.44 1.48
CA ILE A 158 1.39 -1.19 1.90
C ILE A 158 2.26 -2.44 1.61
N ARG A 159 1.76 -3.64 1.93
CA ARG A 159 2.46 -4.89 1.63
C ARG A 159 2.75 -5.03 0.14
N ASN A 160 1.75 -4.84 -0.71
CA ASN A 160 1.89 -4.92 -2.16
C ASN A 160 2.90 -3.90 -2.71
N ARG A 161 2.94 -2.68 -2.16
CA ARG A 161 3.94 -1.66 -2.54
C ARG A 161 5.37 -2.08 -2.18
N ILE A 162 5.55 -2.59 -0.97
CA ILE A 162 6.86 -3.02 -0.46
C ILE A 162 7.36 -4.24 -1.23
N ASP A 163 6.50 -5.20 -1.53
CA ASP A 163 6.85 -6.39 -2.32
C ASP A 163 7.29 -6.00 -3.73
N GLN A 164 6.60 -5.07 -4.37
CA GLN A 164 6.98 -4.55 -5.69
C GLN A 164 8.25 -3.68 -5.66
N PHE A 165 8.52 -3.03 -4.54
CA PHE A 165 9.76 -2.31 -4.31
C PHE A 165 10.97 -3.26 -4.15
N GLY A 166 10.72 -4.53 -3.85
CA GLY A 166 11.73 -5.59 -3.78
C GLY A 166 12.46 -5.69 -2.45
N VAL A 167 11.84 -5.24 -1.35
CA VAL A 167 12.37 -5.48 0.00
C VAL A 167 12.15 -6.95 0.37
N THR A 168 13.20 -7.61 0.81
CA THR A 168 13.13 -9.01 1.27
C THR A 168 12.70 -9.04 2.74
N GLU A 169 11.67 -9.85 3.04
CA GLU A 169 11.18 -10.14 4.40
C GLU A 169 10.77 -8.91 5.22
N PRO A 170 9.88 -8.08 4.67
CA PRO A 170 9.33 -6.98 5.43
C PRO A 170 8.43 -7.51 6.54
N VAL A 171 8.45 -6.88 7.72
CA VAL A 171 7.46 -7.11 8.77
C VAL A 171 6.41 -6.01 8.68
N ILE A 172 5.15 -6.40 8.38
CA ILE A 172 4.05 -5.44 8.24
C ILE A 172 2.89 -5.99 9.06
N VAL A 173 2.60 -5.33 10.17
CA VAL A 173 1.58 -5.77 11.12
C VAL A 173 0.73 -4.61 11.62
N LYS A 174 -0.53 -4.90 11.88
CA LYS A 174 -1.44 -3.96 12.55
C LYS A 174 -1.02 -3.80 14.01
N GLN A 175 -0.97 -2.55 14.48
CA GLN A 175 -0.70 -2.21 15.85
C GLN A 175 -1.83 -1.31 16.39
N GLY A 176 -2.53 -1.75 17.45
CA GLY A 176 -3.69 -1.03 17.95
C GLY A 176 -4.84 -0.97 16.93
N ASP A 177 -5.63 0.11 16.96
CA ASP A 177 -6.85 0.23 16.16
C ASP A 177 -6.62 0.84 14.78
N ASN A 178 -5.67 1.80 14.66
CA ASN A 178 -5.46 2.59 13.45
C ASN A 178 -3.98 2.72 13.04
N GLN A 179 -3.08 1.95 13.67
CA GLN A 179 -1.65 2.01 13.38
C GLN A 179 -1.17 0.77 12.62
N ILE A 180 -0.16 0.97 11.79
CA ILE A 180 0.52 -0.08 11.02
C ILE A 180 2.03 0.05 11.29
N LEU A 181 2.60 -1.01 11.84
CA LEU A 181 4.03 -1.15 12.01
C LEU A 181 4.63 -1.73 10.74
N VAL A 182 5.65 -1.07 10.21
CA VAL A 182 6.38 -1.48 9.01
C VAL A 182 7.87 -1.54 9.32
N GLN A 183 8.48 -2.70 9.15
CA GLN A 183 9.93 -2.88 9.27
C GLN A 183 10.51 -3.35 7.94
N LEU A 184 11.51 -2.65 7.44
CA LEU A 184 12.14 -2.88 6.14
C LEU A 184 13.63 -3.15 6.32
N PRO A 185 14.03 -4.41 6.54
CA PRO A 185 15.44 -4.74 6.71
C PRO A 185 16.24 -4.53 5.43
N GLY A 186 17.43 -3.99 5.55
CA GLY A 186 18.38 -3.87 4.44
C GLY A 186 17.98 -2.91 3.31
N ILE A 187 17.03 -2.01 3.56
CA ILE A 187 16.62 -1.01 2.57
C ILE A 187 17.76 -0.03 2.29
N LYS A 188 18.01 0.24 1.00
CA LYS A 188 19.10 1.13 0.58
C LYS A 188 18.68 2.59 0.54
N ASP A 189 17.42 2.86 0.22
CA ASP A 189 16.86 4.20 0.10
C ASP A 189 15.60 4.33 0.98
N PRO A 190 15.78 4.68 2.26
CA PRO A 190 14.69 4.84 3.20
C PRO A 190 13.72 5.96 2.83
N GLN A 191 14.22 7.05 2.23
CA GLN A 191 13.40 8.20 1.88
C GLN A 191 12.42 7.85 0.75
N ARG A 192 12.89 7.19 -0.29
CA ARG A 192 12.05 6.73 -1.40
C ARG A 192 10.99 5.73 -0.94
N ALA A 193 11.35 4.81 -0.03
CA ALA A 193 10.39 3.89 0.53
C ALA A 193 9.30 4.61 1.33
N LEU A 194 9.67 5.59 2.13
CA LEU A 194 8.73 6.41 2.90
C LEU A 194 7.74 7.13 1.98
N GLU A 195 8.23 7.73 0.90
CA GLU A 195 7.38 8.39 -0.08
C GLU A 195 6.42 7.43 -0.78
N LEU A 196 6.89 6.25 -1.19
CA LEU A 196 6.05 5.22 -1.82
C LEU A 196 4.95 4.69 -0.88
N ILE A 197 5.31 4.43 0.37
CA ILE A 197 4.38 3.92 1.37
C ILE A 197 3.34 4.97 1.73
N GLY A 198 3.75 6.24 1.86
CA GLY A 198 2.88 7.33 2.33
C GLY A 198 1.92 7.90 1.29
N ARG A 199 2.15 7.69 -0.01
CA ARG A 199 1.27 8.21 -1.07
C ARG A 199 -0.11 7.57 -0.98
N THR A 200 -1.16 8.39 -1.00
CA THR A 200 -2.55 7.89 -1.06
C THR A 200 -2.85 7.20 -2.38
N ALA A 201 -2.31 7.73 -3.49
CA ALA A 201 -2.50 7.22 -4.85
C ALA A 201 -3.96 7.19 -5.31
N GLN A 202 -4.71 8.18 -4.91
CA GLN A 202 -6.07 8.37 -5.42
C GLN A 202 -6.00 8.87 -6.85
N LEU A 203 -6.24 7.98 -7.80
CA LEU A 203 -6.30 8.31 -9.22
C LEU A 203 -7.74 8.67 -9.59
N GLU A 204 -7.93 9.83 -10.22
CA GLU A 204 -9.21 10.32 -10.69
C GLU A 204 -9.09 10.85 -12.12
N PHE A 205 -10.16 10.63 -12.89
CA PHE A 205 -10.33 11.22 -14.22
C PHE A 205 -11.45 12.22 -14.16
N LYS A 206 -11.15 13.51 -14.43
CA LYS A 206 -12.13 14.59 -14.40
C LYS A 206 -12.11 15.36 -15.71
N LEU A 207 -13.26 15.91 -16.08
CA LEU A 207 -13.36 16.73 -17.27
C LEU A 207 -12.79 18.13 -17.00
N VAL A 208 -12.01 18.66 -17.93
CA VAL A 208 -11.58 20.07 -17.90
C VAL A 208 -12.77 20.94 -18.32
N ASP A 209 -13.09 21.94 -17.51
CA ASP A 209 -14.09 22.93 -17.87
C ASP A 209 -13.48 24.05 -18.72
N GLU A 210 -13.45 23.86 -20.03
CA GLU A 210 -12.86 24.84 -20.96
C GLU A 210 -13.71 26.08 -21.12
N GLU A 211 -15.04 25.98 -20.98
CA GLU A 211 -15.97 27.08 -21.14
C GLU A 211 -15.78 28.14 -20.05
N ASN A 212 -15.67 27.68 -18.80
CA ASN A 212 -15.45 28.53 -17.65
C ASN A 212 -13.96 28.87 -17.47
N ALA A 213 -13.03 28.00 -17.87
CA ALA A 213 -11.58 28.22 -17.76
C ALA A 213 -11.14 29.46 -18.53
N ALA A 214 -11.71 29.72 -19.72
CA ALA A 214 -11.42 30.92 -20.51
C ALA A 214 -11.84 32.23 -19.80
N ARG A 215 -12.78 32.15 -18.87
CA ARG A 215 -13.31 33.31 -18.11
C ARG A 215 -12.72 33.37 -16.68
N TYR A 216 -12.08 32.29 -16.23
CA TYR A 216 -11.55 32.20 -14.90
C TYR A 216 -10.21 32.90 -14.75
N THR A 217 -10.21 34.09 -14.16
CA THR A 217 -9.03 34.94 -13.92
C THR A 217 -8.59 34.94 -12.44
N GLY A 218 -8.93 33.88 -11.66
CA GLY A 218 -8.56 33.79 -10.23
C GLY A 218 -9.64 34.28 -9.26
N GLY A 219 -10.89 34.41 -9.72
CA GLY A 219 -12.06 34.78 -8.91
C GLY A 219 -12.69 33.56 -8.16
N PRO A 220 -13.93 33.68 -7.67
CA PRO A 220 -14.64 32.57 -7.05
C PRO A 220 -14.84 31.42 -8.05
N VAL A 221 -14.60 30.18 -7.56
CA VAL A 221 -14.75 28.98 -8.38
C VAL A 221 -16.23 28.77 -8.72
N PRO A 222 -16.61 28.52 -9.97
CA PRO A 222 -18.00 28.22 -10.34
C PRO A 222 -18.57 27.05 -9.57
N GLU A 223 -19.87 27.06 -9.33
CA GLU A 223 -20.53 25.96 -8.64
C GLU A 223 -20.41 24.66 -9.46
N GLY A 224 -19.97 23.59 -8.82
CA GLY A 224 -19.73 22.29 -9.47
C GLY A 224 -18.32 22.12 -10.05
N ASP A 225 -17.48 23.14 -9.97
CA ASP A 225 -16.09 23.08 -10.42
C ASP A 225 -15.11 23.09 -9.23
N GLU A 226 -13.85 22.80 -9.54
CA GLU A 226 -12.71 22.91 -8.64
C GLU A 226 -11.45 23.31 -9.39
N VAL A 227 -10.49 23.92 -8.70
CA VAL A 227 -9.20 24.30 -9.27
C VAL A 227 -8.12 23.43 -8.68
N LEU A 228 -7.42 22.69 -9.54
CA LEU A 228 -6.24 21.91 -9.16
C LEU A 228 -5.00 22.41 -9.89
N GLN A 229 -3.82 21.94 -9.46
CA GLN A 229 -2.54 22.33 -10.04
C GLN A 229 -2.10 21.31 -11.09
N LEU A 230 -1.95 21.73 -12.35
CA LEU A 230 -1.34 20.95 -13.41
C LEU A 230 0.18 21.05 -13.28
N LYS A 231 0.83 19.93 -13.03
CA LYS A 231 2.29 19.81 -12.94
C LYS A 231 2.88 19.61 -14.34
N THR A 232 3.65 20.57 -14.81
CA THR A 232 4.32 20.51 -16.11
C THR A 232 5.82 20.59 -15.91
N ARG A 233 6.58 19.70 -16.55
CA ARG A 233 8.04 19.75 -16.54
C ARG A 233 8.53 20.32 -17.86
N ASN A 234 9.34 21.39 -17.79
CA ASN A 234 10.02 21.90 -18.96
C ASN A 234 11.08 20.87 -19.41
N ARG A 235 11.05 20.50 -20.69
CA ARG A 235 11.90 19.44 -21.25
C ARG A 235 13.38 19.80 -21.29
N GLU A 236 13.67 21.09 -21.55
CA GLU A 236 15.06 21.55 -21.73
C GLU A 236 15.74 21.83 -20.38
N THR A 237 15.02 22.44 -19.45
CA THR A 237 15.56 22.87 -18.16
C THR A 237 15.31 21.89 -17.03
N GLY A 238 14.40 20.90 -17.20
CA GLY A 238 13.95 19.99 -16.16
C GLY A 238 13.12 20.66 -15.05
N ILE A 239 12.88 21.98 -15.15
CA ILE A 239 12.15 22.73 -14.14
C ILE A 239 10.68 22.32 -14.15
N VAL A 240 10.16 22.02 -12.96
CA VAL A 240 8.75 21.70 -12.77
C VAL A 240 8.01 22.99 -12.43
N THR A 241 7.00 23.31 -13.23
CA THR A 241 6.07 24.42 -13.01
C THR A 241 4.67 23.89 -12.73
N THR A 242 3.89 24.63 -11.96
CA THR A 242 2.49 24.32 -11.69
C THR A 242 1.61 25.42 -12.27
N VAL A 243 0.55 25.03 -12.97
CA VAL A 243 -0.43 25.93 -13.56
C VAL A 243 -1.81 25.55 -13.05
N PRO A 244 -2.62 26.49 -12.55
CA PRO A 244 -3.99 26.18 -12.13
C PRO A 244 -4.83 25.77 -13.35
N ILE A 245 -5.62 24.70 -13.17
CA ILE A 245 -6.56 24.21 -14.18
C ILE A 245 -7.93 24.03 -13.55
N LEU A 246 -8.97 24.47 -14.24
CA LEU A 246 -10.37 24.37 -13.80
C LEU A 246 -10.95 23.04 -14.26
N LEU A 247 -11.53 22.29 -13.35
CA LEU A 247 -12.03 20.94 -13.56
C LEU A 247 -13.44 20.81 -13.02
N LYS A 248 -14.25 19.94 -13.63
CA LYS A 248 -15.50 19.49 -13.02
C LYS A 248 -15.18 18.70 -11.75
N ARG A 249 -15.85 19.02 -10.64
CA ARG A 249 -15.61 18.38 -9.33
C ARG A 249 -15.93 16.89 -9.37
N GLN A 250 -16.93 16.49 -10.16
CA GLN A 250 -17.33 15.09 -10.28
C GLN A 250 -16.27 14.29 -11.06
N ALA A 251 -15.75 13.23 -10.43
CA ALA A 251 -14.87 12.29 -11.10
C ALA A 251 -15.68 11.43 -12.08
N LEU A 252 -15.20 11.28 -13.30
CA LEU A 252 -15.77 10.40 -14.31
C LEU A 252 -15.41 8.94 -14.07
N LEU A 253 -14.20 8.70 -13.58
CA LEU A 253 -13.65 7.37 -13.31
C LEU A 253 -12.59 7.49 -12.22
N THR A 254 -12.45 6.45 -11.40
CA THR A 254 -11.44 6.37 -10.32
C THR A 254 -10.49 5.20 -10.52
N GLY A 255 -9.36 5.24 -9.81
CA GLY A 255 -8.33 4.20 -9.87
C GLY A 255 -8.73 2.85 -9.24
N GLU A 256 -9.88 2.76 -8.58
CA GLU A 256 -10.38 1.50 -8.00
C GLU A 256 -10.65 0.41 -9.05
N LEU A 257 -10.87 0.82 -10.29
CA LEU A 257 -11.14 -0.06 -11.43
C LEU A 257 -9.88 -0.44 -12.23
N LEU A 258 -8.68 -0.05 -11.76
CA LEU A 258 -7.40 -0.46 -12.37
C LEU A 258 -7.09 -1.92 -12.02
N THR A 259 -6.57 -2.64 -13.03
CA THR A 259 -6.00 -3.99 -12.85
C THR A 259 -4.50 -4.01 -12.95
N ASP A 260 -3.91 -3.12 -13.75
CA ASP A 260 -2.46 -3.09 -13.96
C ASP A 260 -1.96 -1.69 -14.29
N ALA A 261 -0.69 -1.44 -13.94
CA ALA A 261 0.05 -0.24 -14.29
C ALA A 261 1.51 -0.59 -14.58
N ARG A 262 2.03 -0.22 -15.75
CA ARG A 262 3.38 -0.58 -16.20
C ARG A 262 4.10 0.59 -16.81
N VAL A 263 5.39 0.71 -16.53
CA VAL A 263 6.25 1.67 -17.21
C VAL A 263 6.51 1.20 -18.63
N LYS A 264 6.36 2.13 -19.57
CA LYS A 264 6.76 1.96 -20.95
C LYS A 264 7.59 3.15 -21.43
N ILE A 265 8.41 2.92 -22.44
CA ILE A 265 9.23 3.95 -23.10
C ILE A 265 8.89 3.89 -24.59
N GLY A 266 8.84 5.04 -25.25
CA GLY A 266 8.64 5.13 -26.69
C GLY A 266 7.21 5.40 -27.13
N GLY A 267 6.92 5.14 -28.39
CA GLY A 267 5.64 5.45 -29.03
C GLY A 267 5.50 6.93 -29.38
N GLU A 268 4.27 7.45 -29.27
CA GLU A 268 3.93 8.87 -29.60
C GLU A 268 4.52 9.88 -28.59
N PHE A 269 5.19 9.41 -27.52
CA PHE A 269 5.68 10.23 -26.40
C PHE A 269 7.19 10.54 -26.46
N ASN A 270 7.77 10.66 -27.64
CA ASN A 270 9.16 11.09 -27.85
C ASN A 270 10.21 10.31 -27.02
N ASN A 271 10.05 9.00 -26.88
CA ASN A 271 10.90 8.12 -26.04
C ASN A 271 10.95 8.49 -24.54
N GLU A 272 10.03 9.30 -24.05
CA GLU A 272 9.89 9.56 -22.62
C GLU A 272 9.23 8.37 -21.91
N PRO A 273 9.59 8.12 -20.61
CA PRO A 273 8.88 7.16 -19.79
C PRO A 273 7.45 7.62 -19.52
N TYR A 274 6.50 6.71 -19.67
CA TYR A 274 5.10 6.93 -19.31
C TYR A 274 4.54 5.69 -18.59
N VAL A 275 3.43 5.85 -17.89
CA VAL A 275 2.76 4.74 -17.22
C VAL A 275 1.55 4.32 -18.03
N ALA A 276 1.62 3.13 -18.62
CA ALA A 276 0.47 2.49 -19.25
C ALA A 276 -0.39 1.83 -18.17
N ILE A 277 -1.67 2.14 -18.16
CA ILE A 277 -2.67 1.60 -17.23
C ILE A 277 -3.71 0.76 -17.96
N GLU A 278 -4.26 -0.23 -17.26
CA GLU A 278 -5.28 -1.12 -17.78
C GLU A 278 -6.41 -1.25 -16.76
N PHE A 279 -7.65 -1.07 -17.21
CA PHE A 279 -8.85 -1.19 -16.39
C PHE A 279 -9.43 -2.60 -16.43
N ASN A 280 -10.19 -2.96 -15.40
CA ASN A 280 -11.01 -4.18 -15.40
C ASN A 280 -12.18 -4.06 -16.40
N ALA A 281 -13.00 -5.11 -16.54
CA ALA A 281 -14.09 -5.14 -17.49
C ALA A 281 -15.14 -4.03 -17.26
N GLU A 282 -15.40 -3.65 -16.02
CA GLU A 282 -16.31 -2.57 -15.66
C GLU A 282 -15.70 -1.20 -15.98
N GLY A 283 -14.46 -0.94 -15.54
CA GLY A 283 -13.74 0.28 -15.85
C GLY A 283 -13.55 0.49 -17.34
N SER A 284 -13.30 -0.58 -18.09
CA SER A 284 -13.20 -0.53 -19.56
C SER A 284 -14.49 -0.06 -20.22
N ARG A 285 -15.66 -0.54 -19.77
CA ARG A 285 -16.96 -0.09 -20.29
C ARG A 285 -17.24 1.37 -19.95
N ILE A 286 -16.93 1.77 -18.71
CA ILE A 286 -17.11 3.14 -18.25
C ILE A 286 -16.19 4.07 -19.03
N PHE A 287 -14.91 3.71 -19.20
CA PHE A 287 -13.92 4.50 -19.92
C PHE A 287 -14.24 4.64 -21.40
N ASP A 288 -14.72 3.58 -22.03
CA ASP A 288 -15.22 3.57 -23.40
C ASP A 288 -16.39 4.57 -23.59
N LYS A 289 -17.37 4.55 -22.69
CA LYS A 289 -18.49 5.49 -22.69
C LYS A 289 -18.02 6.93 -22.48
N ILE A 290 -17.18 7.17 -21.46
CA ILE A 290 -16.64 8.50 -21.14
C ILE A 290 -15.88 9.08 -22.34
N THR A 291 -15.02 8.29 -22.98
CA THR A 291 -14.25 8.77 -24.14
C THR A 291 -15.13 8.99 -25.36
N ALA A 292 -16.17 8.17 -25.58
CA ALA A 292 -17.12 8.38 -26.66
C ALA A 292 -17.93 9.70 -26.52
N GLU A 293 -18.37 10.02 -25.30
CA GLU A 293 -19.17 11.23 -25.01
C GLU A 293 -18.34 12.53 -24.97
N ASN A 294 -17.02 12.42 -24.84
CA ASN A 294 -16.14 13.55 -24.64
C ASN A 294 -15.01 13.67 -25.69
N VAL A 295 -15.26 13.17 -26.90
CA VAL A 295 -14.32 13.37 -28.03
C VAL A 295 -14.11 14.88 -28.29
N GLY A 296 -12.87 15.31 -28.44
CA GLY A 296 -12.46 16.69 -28.60
C GLY A 296 -12.30 17.50 -27.32
N LYS A 297 -12.71 16.95 -26.16
CA LYS A 297 -12.54 17.57 -24.85
C LYS A 297 -11.29 17.04 -24.12
N ARG A 298 -10.81 17.80 -23.12
CA ARG A 298 -9.69 17.36 -22.29
C ARG A 298 -10.18 16.60 -21.05
N ILE A 299 -9.60 15.44 -20.80
CA ILE A 299 -9.78 14.68 -19.56
C ILE A 299 -8.49 14.79 -18.74
N ALA A 300 -8.60 15.38 -17.57
CA ALA A 300 -7.48 15.49 -16.62
C ALA A 300 -7.27 14.16 -15.88
N ILE A 301 -6.02 13.75 -15.77
CA ILE A 301 -5.56 12.62 -14.98
C ILE A 301 -4.95 13.18 -13.70
N ILE A 302 -5.61 12.92 -12.58
CA ILE A 302 -5.32 13.50 -11.28
C ILE A 302 -4.83 12.38 -10.36
N LEU A 303 -3.76 12.64 -9.64
CA LEU A 303 -3.27 11.76 -8.59
C LEU A 303 -3.01 12.61 -7.33
N ASP A 304 -3.64 12.25 -6.23
CA ASP A 304 -3.51 12.95 -4.94
C ASP A 304 -3.68 14.47 -5.08
N ASN A 305 -4.78 14.90 -5.70
CA ASN A 305 -5.14 16.31 -5.95
C ASN A 305 -4.15 17.07 -6.86
N THR A 306 -3.26 16.39 -7.54
CA THR A 306 -2.33 17.00 -8.52
C THR A 306 -2.64 16.48 -9.91
N VAL A 307 -2.79 17.37 -10.87
CA VAL A 307 -3.00 17.01 -12.28
C VAL A 307 -1.65 16.70 -12.92
N TYR A 308 -1.47 15.50 -13.41
CA TYR A 308 -0.26 15.08 -14.11
C TYR A 308 -0.34 15.29 -15.61
N SER A 309 -1.52 15.11 -16.18
CA SER A 309 -1.76 15.39 -17.59
C SER A 309 -3.24 15.67 -17.85
N ALA A 310 -3.53 16.40 -18.90
CA ALA A 310 -4.89 16.69 -19.35
C ALA A 310 -4.96 16.57 -20.89
N PRO A 311 -4.84 15.33 -21.43
CA PRO A 311 -4.86 15.10 -22.87
C PRO A 311 -6.25 15.36 -23.47
N VAL A 312 -6.26 15.76 -24.75
CA VAL A 312 -7.48 15.79 -25.57
C VAL A 312 -7.86 14.37 -25.96
N VAL A 313 -9.10 13.99 -25.78
CA VAL A 313 -9.64 12.73 -26.28
C VAL A 313 -9.77 12.83 -27.80
N LYS A 314 -8.87 12.19 -28.55
CA LYS A 314 -8.85 12.22 -30.01
C LYS A 314 -9.98 11.37 -30.61
N GLU A 315 -10.23 10.22 -30.00
CA GLU A 315 -11.24 9.25 -30.43
C GLU A 315 -11.72 8.39 -29.26
N ARG A 316 -12.81 7.66 -29.48
CA ARG A 316 -13.33 6.68 -28.54
C ARG A 316 -12.27 5.61 -28.25
N ILE A 317 -11.98 5.34 -26.99
CA ILE A 317 -11.00 4.35 -26.56
C ILE A 317 -11.73 3.10 -26.05
N SER A 318 -11.87 2.09 -26.92
CA SER A 318 -12.36 0.77 -26.53
C SER A 318 -11.21 -0.11 -26.06
N GLY A 319 -11.44 -0.92 -25.02
CA GLY A 319 -10.43 -1.89 -24.52
C GLY A 319 -9.73 -1.48 -23.23
N GLY A 320 -10.12 -0.36 -22.61
CA GLY A 320 -9.75 -0.02 -21.23
C GLY A 320 -8.25 0.22 -20.99
N LYS A 321 -7.52 0.69 -22.01
CA LYS A 321 -6.11 1.03 -21.90
C LYS A 321 -5.92 2.53 -22.01
N ALA A 322 -5.14 3.09 -21.08
CA ALA A 322 -4.79 4.51 -21.09
C ALA A 322 -3.31 4.71 -20.76
N SER A 323 -2.81 5.92 -20.98
CA SER A 323 -1.42 6.26 -20.71
C SER A 323 -1.35 7.54 -19.88
N ILE A 324 -0.62 7.50 -18.78
CA ILE A 324 -0.33 8.66 -17.95
C ILE A 324 1.02 9.22 -18.37
N THR A 325 1.02 10.42 -18.92
CA THR A 325 2.21 11.15 -19.34
C THR A 325 2.43 12.34 -18.41
N GLY A 326 3.63 12.84 -18.26
CA GLY A 326 3.91 13.97 -17.37
C GLY A 326 5.38 14.38 -17.32
N GLY A 327 6.18 13.98 -18.34
CA GLY A 327 7.62 14.23 -18.34
C GLY A 327 8.35 13.53 -17.18
N PHE A 328 7.97 12.30 -16.89
CA PHE A 328 8.54 11.49 -15.80
C PHE A 328 9.98 11.12 -16.07
N THR A 329 10.79 11.07 -15.03
CA THR A 329 12.01 10.26 -15.02
C THR A 329 11.65 8.78 -14.97
N MET A 330 12.61 7.91 -15.30
CA MET A 330 12.39 6.46 -15.22
C MET A 330 12.00 5.99 -13.80
N ASP A 331 12.60 6.59 -12.78
CA ASP A 331 12.31 6.22 -11.39
C ASP A 331 10.95 6.76 -10.93
N GLU A 332 10.59 7.99 -11.30
CA GLU A 332 9.25 8.52 -11.04
C GLU A 332 8.16 7.68 -11.71
N ALA A 333 8.37 7.24 -12.95
CA ALA A 333 7.43 6.37 -13.65
C ALA A 333 7.31 5.00 -12.99
N LYS A 334 8.43 4.41 -12.53
CA LYS A 334 8.42 3.14 -11.78
C LYS A 334 7.66 3.27 -10.47
N ASP A 335 7.94 4.31 -9.70
CA ASP A 335 7.28 4.57 -8.42
C ASP A 335 5.78 4.78 -8.61
N LEU A 336 5.40 5.54 -9.63
CA LEU A 336 3.99 5.73 -9.99
C LEU A 336 3.32 4.41 -10.38
N ALA A 337 3.98 3.58 -11.20
CA ALA A 337 3.44 2.28 -11.61
C ALA A 337 3.28 1.32 -10.42
N ILE A 338 4.24 1.29 -9.47
CA ILE A 338 4.15 0.50 -8.24
C ILE A 338 2.93 0.94 -7.42
N VAL A 339 2.80 2.25 -7.19
CA VAL A 339 1.76 2.82 -6.34
C VAL A 339 0.37 2.60 -6.95
N LEU A 340 0.20 2.79 -8.26
CA LEU A 340 -1.06 2.56 -8.96
C LEU A 340 -1.46 1.08 -9.00
N ARG A 341 -0.48 0.18 -9.24
CA ARG A 341 -0.74 -1.28 -9.27
C ARG A 341 -1.09 -1.83 -7.90
N ALA A 342 -0.44 -1.33 -6.84
CA ALA A 342 -0.73 -1.74 -5.47
C ALA A 342 -2.08 -1.20 -4.96
N GLY A 343 -2.61 -0.17 -5.62
CA GLY A 343 -3.89 0.46 -5.27
C GLY A 343 -3.76 1.65 -4.32
N ALA A 344 -4.87 2.36 -4.19
CA ALA A 344 -4.99 3.53 -3.32
C ALA A 344 -5.09 3.13 -1.84
N LEU A 345 -4.51 3.96 -0.98
CA LEU A 345 -4.80 3.90 0.46
C LEU A 345 -6.19 4.48 0.71
N PRO A 346 -6.97 3.87 1.61
CA PRO A 346 -8.32 4.36 1.94
C PRO A 346 -8.32 5.72 2.61
N ALA A 347 -7.19 6.09 3.23
CA ALA A 347 -6.96 7.41 3.81
C ALA A 347 -5.46 7.74 3.85
N PRO A 348 -5.11 9.03 4.04
CA PRO A 348 -3.73 9.41 4.28
C PRO A 348 -3.17 8.77 5.55
N VAL A 349 -1.89 8.40 5.51
CA VAL A 349 -1.16 7.89 6.66
C VAL A 349 -0.15 8.93 7.14
N LYS A 350 -0.04 9.09 8.46
CA LYS A 350 0.95 9.97 9.12
C LYS A 350 2.04 9.11 9.71
N VAL A 351 3.27 9.55 9.60
CA VAL A 351 4.42 8.89 10.24
C VAL A 351 4.47 9.34 11.70
N VAL A 352 4.18 8.42 12.62
CA VAL A 352 4.27 8.65 14.07
C VAL A 352 5.69 8.44 14.57
N GLN A 353 6.35 7.41 14.03
CA GLN A 353 7.72 7.08 14.39
C GLN A 353 8.50 6.64 13.15
N ASN A 354 9.70 7.15 12.99
CA ASN A 354 10.65 6.75 11.97
C ASN A 354 12.02 6.54 12.60
N ILE A 355 12.46 5.28 12.68
CA ILE A 355 13.80 4.91 13.14
C ILE A 355 14.51 4.27 11.95
N THR A 356 15.55 4.94 11.47
CA THR A 356 16.39 4.41 10.39
C THR A 356 17.75 4.00 10.96
N ILE A 357 18.08 2.72 10.83
CA ILE A 357 19.34 2.14 11.26
C ILE A 357 20.23 1.99 10.03
N GLY A 358 21.33 2.74 10.00
CA GLY A 358 22.27 2.66 8.88
C GLY A 358 22.93 1.27 8.78
N PRO A 359 23.26 0.81 7.56
CA PRO A 359 23.89 -0.50 7.33
C PRO A 359 25.25 -0.65 8.04
N THR A 360 25.95 0.46 8.25
CA THR A 360 27.26 0.50 8.95
C THR A 360 27.15 0.14 10.42
N LEU A 361 26.08 0.58 11.10
CA LEU A 361 25.82 0.25 12.51
C LEU A 361 25.56 -1.25 12.69
N GLY A 362 24.79 -1.85 11.79
CA GLY A 362 24.53 -3.30 11.81
C GLY A 362 25.82 -4.11 11.58
N GLN A 363 26.63 -3.72 10.59
CA GLN A 363 27.92 -4.37 10.31
C GLN A 363 28.91 -4.27 11.47
N ASP A 364 28.99 -3.11 12.13
CA ASP A 364 29.83 -2.91 13.31
C ASP A 364 29.37 -3.79 14.49
N SER A 365 28.08 -3.89 14.70
CA SER A 365 27.48 -4.75 15.75
C SER A 365 27.77 -6.22 15.49
N ILE A 366 27.62 -6.70 14.24
CA ILE A 366 27.98 -8.06 13.84
C ILE A 366 29.47 -8.30 14.08
N ARG A 367 30.34 -7.41 13.59
CA ARG A 367 31.79 -7.58 13.71
C ARG A 367 32.24 -7.64 15.18
N LYS A 368 31.75 -6.74 16.01
CA LYS A 368 32.05 -6.72 17.45
C LYS A 368 31.49 -7.95 18.16
N GLY A 369 30.24 -8.33 17.85
CA GLY A 369 29.59 -9.51 18.41
C GLY A 369 30.31 -10.82 18.05
N VAL A 370 30.66 -11.01 16.76
CA VAL A 370 31.43 -12.18 16.30
C VAL A 370 32.81 -12.21 16.95
N SER A 371 33.51 -11.08 17.01
CA SER A 371 34.83 -11.01 17.67
C SER A 371 34.76 -11.37 19.15
N ALA A 372 33.75 -10.86 19.86
CA ALA A 372 33.54 -11.18 21.29
C ALA A 372 33.19 -12.67 21.48
N ALA A 373 32.34 -13.22 20.61
CA ALA A 373 31.97 -14.64 20.62
C ALA A 373 33.18 -15.56 20.37
N ILE A 374 34.05 -15.22 19.42
CA ILE A 374 35.29 -15.97 19.16
C ILE A 374 36.23 -15.93 20.34
N VAL A 375 36.48 -14.74 20.93
CA VAL A 375 37.34 -14.61 22.12
C VAL A 375 36.76 -15.41 23.29
N GLY A 376 35.44 -15.30 23.54
CA GLY A 376 34.78 -16.06 24.59
C GLY A 376 34.87 -17.57 24.36
N ALA A 377 34.66 -18.03 23.12
CA ALA A 377 34.81 -19.45 22.76
C ALA A 377 36.23 -19.96 23.01
N ILE A 378 37.27 -19.21 22.62
CA ILE A 378 38.66 -19.58 22.83
C ILE A 378 38.96 -19.69 24.35
N LEU A 379 38.50 -18.75 25.16
CA LEU A 379 38.70 -18.80 26.61
C LEU A 379 38.02 -20.00 27.25
N VAL A 380 36.78 -20.32 26.83
CA VAL A 380 36.05 -21.51 27.32
C VAL A 380 36.77 -22.80 26.90
N ILE A 381 37.20 -22.92 25.66
CA ILE A 381 37.94 -24.09 25.15
C ILE A 381 39.24 -24.27 25.94
N LEU A 382 40.01 -23.20 26.13
CA LEU A 382 41.26 -23.21 26.91
C LEU A 382 41.01 -23.66 28.35
N PHE A 383 40.01 -23.07 29.01
CA PHE A 383 39.64 -23.46 30.37
C PHE A 383 39.25 -24.93 30.48
N MET A 384 38.41 -25.41 29.56
CA MET A 384 37.93 -26.78 29.53
C MET A 384 39.10 -27.78 29.33
N ILE A 385 40.04 -27.51 28.42
CA ILE A 385 41.17 -28.39 28.16
C ILE A 385 42.15 -28.39 29.35
N ILE A 386 42.46 -27.22 29.94
CA ILE A 386 43.42 -27.12 31.06
C ILE A 386 42.84 -27.76 32.32
N TYR A 387 41.58 -27.44 32.64
CA TYR A 387 40.96 -27.91 33.89
C TYR A 387 40.53 -29.36 33.84
N TYR A 388 39.81 -29.79 32.76
CA TYR A 388 39.28 -31.13 32.63
C TYR A 388 40.13 -32.08 31.78
N ARG A 389 41.25 -31.61 31.25
CA ARG A 389 42.20 -32.41 30.43
C ARG A 389 41.49 -33.18 29.32
N PHE A 390 41.62 -34.52 29.25
CA PHE A 390 41.03 -35.35 28.22
C PHE A 390 39.50 -35.26 28.17
N SER A 391 38.82 -35.23 29.33
CA SER A 391 37.39 -35.02 29.41
C SER A 391 36.93 -33.67 28.85
N GLY A 392 37.79 -32.63 28.98
CA GLY A 392 37.57 -31.32 28.40
C GLY A 392 37.52 -31.33 26.88
N VAL A 393 38.35 -32.12 26.23
CA VAL A 393 38.32 -32.28 24.76
C VAL A 393 36.97 -32.88 24.30
N ILE A 394 36.47 -33.91 25.01
CA ILE A 394 35.14 -34.52 24.69
C ILE A 394 34.04 -33.46 24.87
N ALA A 395 34.10 -32.69 25.94
CA ALA A 395 33.11 -31.64 26.20
C ALA A 395 33.14 -30.51 25.15
N VAL A 396 34.33 -30.11 24.66
CA VAL A 396 34.49 -29.12 23.58
C VAL A 396 33.87 -29.65 22.26
N ILE A 397 34.08 -30.93 21.93
CA ILE A 397 33.46 -31.56 20.75
C ILE A 397 31.94 -31.54 20.89
N ALA A 398 31.40 -31.88 22.06
CA ALA A 398 29.97 -31.87 22.34
C ALA A 398 29.39 -30.42 22.22
N LEU A 399 30.12 -29.41 22.70
CA LEU A 399 29.74 -28.01 22.57
C LEU A 399 29.69 -27.57 21.08
N PHE A 400 30.66 -27.97 20.28
CA PHE A 400 30.71 -27.67 18.85
C PHE A 400 29.55 -28.34 18.08
N LEU A 401 29.23 -29.61 18.41
CA LEU A 401 28.08 -30.31 17.86
C LEU A 401 26.77 -29.62 18.24
N ASN A 402 26.64 -29.18 19.49
CA ASN A 402 25.46 -28.46 19.95
C ASN A 402 25.26 -27.16 19.20
N LEU A 403 26.34 -26.35 19.01
CA LEU A 403 26.29 -25.13 18.23
C LEU A 403 25.86 -25.40 16.79
N LEU A 404 26.39 -26.45 16.17
CA LEU A 404 26.03 -26.84 14.80
C LEU A 404 24.56 -27.26 14.70
N TYR A 405 24.05 -28.03 15.68
CA TYR A 405 22.64 -28.39 15.72
C TYR A 405 21.73 -27.20 15.90
N LEU A 406 22.11 -26.25 16.74
CA LEU A 406 21.36 -25.03 16.97
C LEU A 406 21.28 -24.18 15.69
N LEU A 407 22.40 -23.96 14.99
CA LEU A 407 22.43 -23.25 13.72
C LEU A 407 21.61 -23.96 12.63
N GLY A 408 21.71 -25.31 12.56
CA GLY A 408 20.91 -26.11 11.64
C GLY A 408 19.41 -25.99 11.92
N ALA A 409 19.03 -25.99 13.21
CA ALA A 409 17.63 -25.81 13.62
C ALA A 409 17.10 -24.40 13.28
N PHE A 410 17.89 -23.34 13.51
CA PHE A 410 17.52 -21.98 13.14
C PHE A 410 17.25 -21.86 11.64
N THR A 411 18.14 -22.43 10.81
CA THR A 411 17.94 -22.42 9.35
C THR A 411 16.73 -23.24 8.93
N ALA A 412 16.53 -24.43 9.52
CA ALA A 412 15.40 -25.31 9.20
C ALA A 412 14.03 -24.70 9.56
N LEU A 413 13.97 -23.99 10.70
CA LEU A 413 12.74 -23.34 11.20
C LEU A 413 12.53 -21.91 10.65
N LYS A 414 13.45 -21.43 9.81
CA LYS A 414 13.44 -20.03 9.29
C LYS A 414 13.31 -19.01 10.43
N ALA A 415 13.95 -19.29 11.57
CA ALA A 415 13.91 -18.39 12.70
C ALA A 415 14.81 -17.17 12.47
N THR A 416 14.36 -15.99 12.93
CA THR A 416 15.07 -14.71 12.87
C THR A 416 15.70 -14.38 14.21
#